data_9756654ff8b4a8432582ff9fe1924474
#
_entry.id   9756654ff8b4a8432582ff9fe1924474
#
_cell.length_a   1.000
_cell.length_b   1.000
_cell.length_c   1.000
_cell.angle_alpha   90.00
_cell.angle_beta   90.00
_cell.angle_gamma   90.00
#
_symmetry.space_group_name_H-M   'P 1'
#
loop_
_entity.id
_entity.type
_entity.pdbx_description
1 polymer ?
#
loop_
_entity_poly.entity_id
_entity_poly.type
_entity_poly.pdbx_seq_one_letter_code
_entity_poly.pdbx_strand_id
1 'polypeptide(L)'
;MNKADLDDYHPLYKSITMYRGKQWGVFDDGDQWALYYRKDVFDDPKLKAAYQAKFGKPFAVPTTWDDYSQVAQFITDQLAPNVYGAAHFRKFGSPGNQFAFLQQFRANGGKFFDADMKAQLVSPACETTLNQMIAQNKASIPGNNDLDAVAQWAAWLQGKVAMIFSWPPTGRMSSNYSQRDKAINFIPQSSIADKVGYAVVPGGNGEMASGYVRALAAGSNNEEAAYLFMQWVTAPPLSLVRTMLPYTLRDPYRLSTYKSDEYRALWPSAKEYLVTLCECANSGVVDIIMPGAQDYALSIDRMCSAVWGGQDPKSALQKAAAEWDASTQRLGVPAQKAAYQEFLQLPGSYADHTIEKIGRAVHIT
;
A
#
# COMPACT_ATOMS: atom_id res chain seq x y z
N MET A 1 -28.43 2.16 4.58
CA MET A 1 -27.67 0.94 4.23
C MET A 1 -28.04 -0.15 5.23
N ASN A 2 -28.19 -1.38 4.77
CA ASN A 2 -28.49 -2.49 5.64
C ASN A 2 -27.27 -2.75 6.57
N LYS A 3 -27.52 -2.99 7.85
CA LYS A 3 -26.47 -3.31 8.81
C LYS A 3 -25.64 -4.53 8.36
N ALA A 4 -26.28 -5.55 7.79
CA ALA A 4 -25.60 -6.73 7.26
C ALA A 4 -24.59 -6.39 6.16
N ASP A 5 -24.85 -5.39 5.33
CA ASP A 5 -23.92 -4.96 4.28
C ASP A 5 -22.65 -4.30 4.85
N LEU A 6 -22.77 -3.62 6.00
CA LEU A 6 -21.63 -3.01 6.69
C LEU A 6 -20.88 -4.03 7.55
N ASP A 7 -21.55 -5.06 8.04
CA ASP A 7 -20.92 -6.14 8.81
C ASP A 7 -20.10 -7.07 7.91
N ASP A 8 -20.34 -7.06 6.59
CA ASP A 8 -19.51 -7.73 5.58
C ASP A 8 -18.20 -6.99 5.25
N TYR A 9 -18.00 -5.77 5.73
CA TYR A 9 -16.72 -5.07 5.57
C TYR A 9 -15.65 -5.71 6.44
N HIS A 10 -14.43 -5.83 5.89
CA HIS A 10 -13.28 -6.10 6.74
C HIS A 10 -13.17 -5.01 7.83
N PRO A 11 -12.85 -5.35 9.10
CA PRO A 11 -12.88 -4.41 10.21
C PRO A 11 -12.10 -3.12 10.00
N LEU A 12 -10.98 -3.18 9.26
CA LEU A 12 -10.17 -2.01 8.94
C LEU A 12 -10.98 -1.00 8.09
N TYR A 13 -11.56 -1.47 6.99
CA TYR A 13 -12.35 -0.61 6.08
C TYR A 13 -13.62 -0.07 6.76
N LYS A 14 -14.25 -0.89 7.61
CA LYS A 14 -15.40 -0.45 8.38
C LYS A 14 -15.07 0.73 9.29
N SER A 15 -13.90 0.70 9.94
CA SER A 15 -13.51 1.69 10.93
C SER A 15 -13.29 3.08 10.34
N ILE A 16 -12.69 3.19 9.15
CA ILE A 16 -12.31 4.46 8.54
C ILE A 16 -13.46 5.20 7.82
N THR A 17 -14.64 4.59 7.72
CA THR A 17 -15.85 5.29 7.23
C THR A 17 -16.64 5.97 8.34
N MET A 18 -16.24 5.77 9.58
CA MET A 18 -16.88 6.33 10.76
C MET A 18 -16.12 7.55 11.28
N TYR A 19 -16.82 8.59 11.63
CA TYR A 19 -16.24 9.76 12.28
C TYR A 19 -17.22 10.28 13.34
N ARG A 20 -16.76 10.45 14.58
CA ARG A 20 -17.58 10.88 15.74
C ARG A 20 -18.87 10.05 15.90
N GLY A 21 -18.76 8.72 15.74
CA GLY A 21 -19.87 7.80 15.87
C GLY A 21 -20.90 7.83 14.75
N LYS A 22 -20.65 8.58 13.67
CA LYS A 22 -21.53 8.66 12.50
C LYS A 22 -20.87 8.06 11.27
N GLN A 23 -21.66 7.39 10.43
CA GLN A 23 -21.25 6.93 9.10
C GLN A 23 -21.21 8.11 8.14
N TRP A 24 -20.04 8.40 7.57
CA TRP A 24 -19.84 9.51 6.63
C TRP A 24 -19.71 9.08 5.18
N GLY A 25 -19.47 7.82 4.95
CA GLY A 25 -19.34 7.29 3.60
C GLY A 25 -19.43 5.79 3.56
N VAL A 26 -19.36 5.24 2.37
CA VAL A 26 -19.35 3.81 2.10
C VAL A 26 -18.17 3.47 1.21
N PHE A 27 -17.50 2.35 1.49
CA PHE A 27 -16.40 1.89 0.66
C PHE A 27 -16.86 1.51 -0.74
N ASP A 28 -16.04 1.86 -1.72
CA ASP A 28 -16.19 1.50 -3.13
C ASP A 28 -14.95 0.75 -3.66
N ASP A 29 -13.83 0.88 -2.96
CA ASP A 29 -12.53 0.34 -3.37
C ASP A 29 -11.63 0.10 -2.16
N GLY A 30 -11.04 -1.07 -2.04
CA GLY A 30 -10.24 -1.51 -0.90
C GLY A 30 -8.74 -1.52 -1.19
N ASP A 31 -8.14 -0.36 -1.42
CA ASP A 31 -6.70 -0.27 -1.63
C ASP A 31 -5.91 -0.72 -0.40
N GLN A 32 -4.89 -1.54 -0.66
CA GLN A 32 -3.85 -1.92 0.29
C GLN A 32 -2.63 -2.40 -0.47
N TRP A 33 -1.45 -2.21 0.10
CA TRP A 33 -0.24 -2.68 -0.55
C TRP A 33 0.11 -4.09 -0.14
N ALA A 34 0.50 -4.91 -1.14
CA ALA A 34 1.06 -6.24 -0.97
C ALA A 34 2.44 -6.32 -1.64
N LEU A 35 3.26 -7.24 -1.21
CA LEU A 35 4.50 -7.61 -1.88
C LEU A 35 4.21 -8.65 -2.96
N TYR A 36 4.62 -8.34 -4.19
CA TYR A 36 4.61 -9.24 -5.33
C TYR A 36 6.05 -9.66 -5.64
N TYR A 37 6.29 -10.96 -5.81
CA TYR A 37 7.62 -11.47 -6.07
C TYR A 37 7.64 -12.56 -7.13
N ARG A 38 8.79 -12.76 -7.76
CA ARG A 38 9.05 -13.75 -8.81
C ARG A 38 9.40 -15.10 -8.20
N LYS A 39 8.46 -16.07 -8.20
CA LYS A 39 8.70 -17.43 -7.70
C LYS A 39 9.91 -18.09 -8.38
N ASP A 40 10.05 -17.95 -9.70
CA ASP A 40 11.17 -18.50 -10.45
C ASP A 40 12.53 -17.93 -10.07
N VAL A 41 12.59 -16.68 -9.59
CA VAL A 41 13.84 -16.08 -9.06
C VAL A 41 14.11 -16.62 -7.65
N PHE A 42 13.10 -16.62 -6.79
CA PHE A 42 13.26 -17.06 -5.40
C PHE A 42 13.47 -18.59 -5.28
N ASP A 43 13.03 -19.36 -6.26
CA ASP A 43 13.19 -20.81 -6.28
C ASP A 43 14.46 -21.30 -7.02
N ASP A 44 15.22 -20.39 -7.65
CA ASP A 44 16.45 -20.73 -8.36
C ASP A 44 17.49 -21.31 -7.38
N PRO A 45 17.92 -22.58 -7.57
CA PRO A 45 18.87 -23.23 -6.66
C PRO A 45 20.25 -22.57 -6.68
N LYS A 46 20.64 -21.94 -7.78
CA LYS A 46 21.93 -21.24 -7.89
C LYS A 46 21.92 -19.96 -7.05
N LEU A 47 20.83 -19.20 -7.12
CA LEU A 47 20.66 -17.99 -6.29
C LEU A 47 20.55 -18.35 -4.80
N LYS A 48 19.82 -19.43 -4.46
CA LYS A 48 19.75 -19.95 -3.08
C LYS A 48 21.13 -20.29 -2.53
N ALA A 49 21.93 -21.04 -3.29
CA ALA A 49 23.30 -21.41 -2.88
C ALA A 49 24.23 -20.19 -2.77
N ALA A 50 24.18 -19.27 -3.74
CA ALA A 50 25.01 -18.07 -3.74
C ALA A 50 24.68 -17.12 -2.58
N TYR A 51 23.39 -16.94 -2.28
CA TYR A 51 22.92 -16.10 -1.17
C TYR A 51 23.34 -16.70 0.18
N GLN A 52 23.15 -18.00 0.36
CA GLN A 52 23.59 -18.72 1.57
C GLN A 52 25.11 -18.62 1.77
N ALA A 53 25.88 -18.75 0.70
CA ALA A 53 27.34 -18.62 0.76
C ALA A 53 27.78 -17.18 1.11
N LYS A 54 27.08 -16.16 0.59
CA LYS A 54 27.43 -14.75 0.79
C LYS A 54 27.00 -14.23 2.16
N PHE A 55 25.83 -14.62 2.66
CA PHE A 55 25.21 -14.01 3.84
C PHE A 55 24.97 -14.97 5.02
N GLY A 56 25.22 -16.27 4.84
CA GLY A 56 25.05 -17.27 5.91
C GLY A 56 23.59 -17.56 6.28
N LYS A 57 22.63 -17.07 5.50
CA LYS A 57 21.18 -17.25 5.73
C LYS A 57 20.43 -17.65 4.46
N PRO A 58 19.23 -18.27 4.57
CA PRO A 58 18.44 -18.68 3.41
C PRO A 58 18.03 -17.51 2.51
N PHE A 59 18.02 -17.75 1.20
CA PHE A 59 17.40 -16.85 0.24
C PHE A 59 15.88 -17.06 0.26
N ALA A 60 15.16 -16.13 0.83
CA ALA A 60 13.73 -16.21 1.04
C ALA A 60 13.04 -14.87 0.77
N VAL A 61 11.72 -14.89 0.62
CA VAL A 61 10.90 -13.68 0.52
C VAL A 61 11.11 -12.83 1.78
N PRO A 62 11.47 -11.56 1.65
CA PRO A 62 11.85 -10.73 2.78
C PRO A 62 10.66 -10.40 3.69
N THR A 63 10.88 -10.47 5.01
CA THR A 63 9.89 -10.10 6.03
C THR A 63 10.24 -8.83 6.77
N THR A 64 11.44 -8.29 6.57
CA THR A 64 11.88 -6.98 7.11
C THR A 64 12.34 -6.08 5.96
N TRP A 65 12.34 -4.76 6.19
CA TRP A 65 12.80 -3.80 5.18
C TRP A 65 14.29 -3.87 4.90
N ASP A 66 15.09 -4.26 5.91
CA ASP A 66 16.53 -4.49 5.74
C ASP A 66 16.78 -5.73 4.88
N ASP A 67 16.06 -6.83 5.13
CA ASP A 67 16.13 -8.02 4.27
C ASP A 67 15.65 -7.71 2.85
N TYR A 68 14.58 -6.89 2.70
CA TYR A 68 14.12 -6.46 1.38
C TYR A 68 15.23 -5.75 0.61
N SER A 69 15.89 -4.78 1.24
CA SER A 69 16.99 -4.03 0.63
C SER A 69 18.16 -4.95 0.28
N GLN A 70 18.54 -5.87 1.18
CA GLN A 70 19.62 -6.81 0.97
C GLN A 70 19.31 -7.80 -0.16
N VAL A 71 18.11 -8.37 -0.16
CA VAL A 71 17.66 -9.32 -1.20
C VAL A 71 17.57 -8.62 -2.55
N ALA A 72 17.00 -7.41 -2.62
CA ALA A 72 16.92 -6.64 -3.84
C ALA A 72 18.31 -6.34 -4.41
N GLN A 73 19.26 -5.91 -3.57
CA GLN A 73 20.63 -5.63 -4.02
C GLN A 73 21.31 -6.91 -4.51
N PHE A 74 21.15 -8.03 -3.78
CA PHE A 74 21.71 -9.30 -4.21
C PHE A 74 21.18 -9.74 -5.58
N ILE A 75 19.87 -9.65 -5.81
CA ILE A 75 19.27 -10.01 -7.10
C ILE A 75 19.83 -9.12 -8.21
N THR A 76 19.93 -7.81 -7.97
CA THR A 76 20.51 -6.87 -8.94
C THR A 76 21.97 -7.21 -9.23
N ASP A 77 22.79 -7.51 -8.23
CA ASP A 77 24.19 -7.91 -8.40
C ASP A 77 24.34 -9.18 -9.27
N GLN A 78 23.39 -10.11 -9.16
CA GLN A 78 23.45 -11.41 -9.82
C GLN A 78 22.83 -11.44 -11.23
N LEU A 79 21.75 -10.66 -11.44
CA LEU A 79 20.90 -10.81 -12.62
C LEU A 79 20.83 -9.58 -13.54
N ALA A 80 21.29 -8.41 -13.10
CA ALA A 80 21.28 -7.23 -13.96
C ALA A 80 22.22 -7.43 -15.18
N PRO A 81 21.88 -6.89 -16.36
CA PRO A 81 20.76 -6.01 -16.65
C PRO A 81 19.44 -6.72 -17.02
N ASN A 82 19.37 -8.05 -16.95
CA ASN A 82 18.20 -8.82 -17.37
C ASN A 82 17.05 -8.68 -16.36
N VAL A 83 17.36 -8.80 -15.05
CA VAL A 83 16.41 -8.64 -13.95
C VAL A 83 17.07 -7.82 -12.84
N TYR A 84 16.37 -6.82 -12.37
CA TYR A 84 16.77 -6.03 -11.19
C TYR A 84 16.00 -6.50 -9.96
N GLY A 85 16.51 -6.19 -8.76
CA GLY A 85 15.88 -6.61 -7.51
C GLY A 85 14.48 -6.04 -7.31
N ALA A 86 14.29 -4.76 -7.67
CA ALA A 86 13.04 -4.08 -7.44
C ALA A 86 12.75 -2.94 -8.45
N ALA A 87 11.49 -2.48 -8.44
CA ALA A 87 11.08 -1.19 -8.99
C ALA A 87 10.12 -0.51 -8.03
N HIS A 88 10.28 0.78 -7.84
CA HIS A 88 9.41 1.60 -7.02
C HIS A 88 8.93 2.81 -7.81
N PHE A 89 7.67 3.20 -7.70
CA PHE A 89 7.26 4.45 -8.31
C PHE A 89 7.62 5.62 -7.37
N ARG A 90 8.63 6.40 -7.81
CA ARG A 90 9.24 7.48 -7.04
C ARG A 90 9.02 8.86 -7.67
N LYS A 91 8.34 8.91 -8.81
CA LYS A 91 8.06 10.16 -9.51
C LYS A 91 7.32 11.15 -8.62
N PHE A 92 7.85 12.37 -8.53
CA PHE A 92 7.21 13.46 -7.79
C PHE A 92 5.78 13.71 -8.29
N GLY A 93 4.87 13.98 -7.38
CA GLY A 93 3.45 14.18 -7.68
C GLY A 93 2.64 12.90 -7.83
N SER A 94 3.29 11.73 -7.66
CA SER A 94 2.60 10.46 -7.50
C SER A 94 2.68 10.01 -6.03
N PRO A 95 1.69 9.27 -5.49
CA PRO A 95 1.65 8.97 -4.05
C PRO A 95 2.69 7.94 -3.59
N GLY A 96 3.53 7.42 -4.48
CA GLY A 96 4.44 6.32 -4.19
C GLY A 96 5.49 6.60 -3.12
N ASN A 97 6.05 7.82 -3.11
CA ASN A 97 7.01 8.21 -2.08
C ASN A 97 6.35 8.27 -0.70
N GLN A 98 5.18 8.90 -0.64
CA GLN A 98 4.40 9.02 0.59
C GLN A 98 4.06 7.65 1.17
N PHE A 99 3.44 6.78 0.39
CA PHE A 99 3.01 5.47 0.86
C PHE A 99 4.19 4.58 1.26
N ALA A 100 5.25 4.56 0.45
CA ALA A 100 6.46 3.81 0.77
C ALA A 100 7.14 4.33 2.04
N PHE A 101 7.17 5.65 2.25
CA PHE A 101 7.72 6.23 3.48
C PHE A 101 6.85 5.87 4.69
N LEU A 102 5.53 6.06 4.61
CA LEU A 102 4.64 5.86 5.75
C LEU A 102 4.62 4.42 6.23
N GLN A 103 4.54 3.44 5.34
CA GLN A 103 4.56 2.03 5.76
C GLN A 103 5.87 1.63 6.45
N GLN A 104 7.03 2.08 5.92
CA GLN A 104 8.32 1.79 6.50
C GLN A 104 8.53 2.56 7.81
N PHE A 105 8.12 3.83 7.85
CA PHE A 105 8.13 4.65 9.06
C PHE A 105 7.33 4.01 10.21
N ARG A 106 6.13 3.48 9.90
CA ARG A 106 5.32 2.75 10.88
C ARG A 106 5.99 1.48 11.33
N ALA A 107 6.53 0.67 10.42
CA ALA A 107 7.27 -0.56 10.72
C ALA A 107 8.50 -0.29 11.59
N ASN A 108 9.13 0.88 11.47
CA ASN A 108 10.26 1.34 12.30
C ASN A 108 9.80 2.02 13.61
N GLY A 109 8.52 1.91 13.99
CA GLY A 109 7.99 2.47 15.24
C GLY A 109 7.72 3.97 15.21
N GLY A 110 7.65 4.57 14.03
CA GLY A 110 7.43 6.00 13.85
C GLY A 110 6.06 6.49 14.29
N LYS A 111 6.02 7.68 14.89
CA LYS A 111 4.82 8.42 15.28
C LYS A 111 4.80 9.76 14.55
N PHE A 112 3.63 10.22 14.14
CA PHE A 112 3.51 11.48 13.39
C PHE A 112 3.82 12.71 14.24
N PHE A 113 3.21 12.80 15.41
CA PHE A 113 3.34 13.94 16.33
C PHE A 113 3.57 13.47 17.75
N ASP A 114 4.18 14.33 18.55
CA ASP A 114 4.24 14.19 20.01
C ASP A 114 2.98 14.76 20.70
N ALA A 115 3.01 14.80 22.05
CA ALA A 115 1.89 15.28 22.86
C ALA A 115 1.57 16.78 22.64
N ASP A 116 2.55 17.54 22.17
CA ASP A 116 2.43 18.97 21.88
C ASP A 116 2.19 19.28 20.40
N MET A 117 1.88 18.24 19.62
CA MET A 117 1.68 18.32 18.17
C MET A 117 2.91 18.78 17.37
N LYS A 118 4.10 18.50 17.89
CA LYS A 118 5.34 18.67 17.14
C LYS A 118 5.57 17.49 16.23
N ALA A 119 5.92 17.79 14.98
CA ALA A 119 6.21 16.76 13.98
C ALA A 119 7.41 15.90 14.37
N GLN A 120 7.23 14.56 14.34
CA GLN A 120 8.27 13.59 14.72
C GLN A 120 9.04 13.07 13.49
N LEU A 121 9.21 13.91 12.45
CA LEU A 121 9.96 13.57 11.24
C LEU A 121 11.48 13.67 11.40
N VAL A 122 11.97 14.26 12.48
CA VAL A 122 13.39 14.23 12.85
C VAL A 122 13.56 13.21 13.99
N SER A 123 13.56 11.94 13.65
CA SER A 123 13.62 10.84 14.63
C SER A 123 14.40 9.66 14.06
N PRO A 124 14.93 8.76 14.90
CA PRO A 124 15.63 7.54 14.45
C PRO A 124 14.77 6.70 13.49
N ALA A 125 13.45 6.62 13.70
CA ALA A 125 12.54 5.90 12.83
C ALA A 125 12.50 6.49 11.40
N CYS A 126 12.51 7.82 11.28
CA CYS A 126 12.54 8.50 9.98
C CYS A 126 13.90 8.35 9.30
N GLU A 127 14.99 8.48 10.04
CA GLU A 127 16.35 8.30 9.50
C GLU A 127 16.55 6.87 8.98
N THR A 128 16.12 5.86 9.75
CA THR A 128 16.13 4.45 9.34
C THR A 128 15.30 4.24 8.09
N THR A 129 14.08 4.75 8.07
CA THR A 129 13.17 4.64 6.92
C THR A 129 13.79 5.23 5.66
N LEU A 130 14.31 6.44 5.74
CA LEU A 130 14.88 7.10 4.57
C LEU A 130 16.15 6.40 4.06
N ASN A 131 16.97 5.88 4.97
CA ASN A 131 18.15 5.07 4.61
C ASN A 131 17.76 3.75 3.93
N GLN A 132 16.72 3.08 4.41
CA GLN A 132 16.16 1.88 3.76
C GLN A 132 15.66 2.20 2.34
N MET A 133 14.92 3.29 2.17
CA MET A 133 14.43 3.72 0.86
C MET A 133 15.58 4.11 -0.10
N ILE A 134 16.67 4.72 0.39
CA ILE A 134 17.88 5.00 -0.39
C ILE A 134 18.54 3.69 -0.84
N ALA A 135 18.66 2.71 0.04
CA ALA A 135 19.20 1.40 -0.30
C ALA A 135 18.34 0.68 -1.34
N GLN A 136 17.02 0.74 -1.19
CA GLN A 136 16.06 0.20 -2.15
C GLN A 136 16.21 0.84 -3.54
N ASN A 137 16.36 2.17 -3.60
CA ASN A 137 16.55 2.86 -4.88
C ASN A 137 17.83 2.43 -5.60
N LYS A 138 18.92 2.18 -4.86
CA LYS A 138 20.18 1.68 -5.44
C LYS A 138 20.03 0.29 -6.05
N ALA A 139 19.20 -0.56 -5.45
CA ALA A 139 18.93 -1.92 -5.89
C ALA A 139 17.87 -2.00 -7.01
N SER A 140 17.26 -0.89 -7.36
CA SER A 140 16.15 -0.82 -8.31
C SER A 140 16.60 -0.69 -9.76
N ILE A 141 15.66 -0.88 -10.66
CA ILE A 141 15.86 -0.68 -12.10
C ILE A 141 16.31 0.78 -12.40
N PRO A 142 17.20 0.99 -13.38
CA PRO A 142 17.58 2.34 -13.80
C PRO A 142 16.37 3.22 -14.14
N GLY A 143 16.43 4.51 -13.80
CA GLY A 143 15.32 5.45 -13.98
C GLY A 143 14.21 5.32 -12.95
N ASN A 144 14.44 4.57 -11.87
CA ASN A 144 13.43 4.31 -10.82
C ASN A 144 12.78 5.58 -10.26
N ASN A 145 13.51 6.69 -10.17
CA ASN A 145 13.01 7.95 -9.63
C ASN A 145 11.96 8.65 -10.52
N ASP A 146 11.88 8.26 -11.79
CA ASP A 146 10.93 8.81 -12.78
C ASP A 146 9.72 7.89 -13.01
N LEU A 147 9.69 6.71 -12.37
CA LEU A 147 8.57 5.78 -12.51
C LEU A 147 7.34 6.29 -11.75
N ASP A 148 6.21 6.33 -12.45
CA ASP A 148 4.89 6.32 -11.86
C ASP A 148 4.35 4.88 -11.72
N ALA A 149 3.14 4.71 -11.22
CA ALA A 149 2.55 3.39 -11.00
C ALA A 149 2.44 2.56 -12.28
N VAL A 150 2.06 3.19 -13.40
CA VAL A 150 1.91 2.50 -14.69
C VAL A 150 3.26 2.01 -15.21
N ALA A 151 4.29 2.83 -15.09
CA ALA A 151 5.66 2.45 -15.47
C ALA A 151 6.23 1.35 -14.56
N GLN A 152 5.94 1.39 -13.25
CA GLN A 152 6.29 0.30 -12.34
C GLN A 152 5.60 -1.02 -12.75
N TRP A 153 4.29 -1.00 -13.01
CA TRP A 153 3.56 -2.18 -13.49
C TRP A 153 4.13 -2.70 -14.81
N ALA A 154 4.46 -1.81 -15.75
CA ALA A 154 5.06 -2.21 -17.02
C ALA A 154 6.40 -2.93 -16.81
N ALA A 155 7.30 -2.41 -15.97
CA ALA A 155 8.57 -3.05 -15.64
C ALA A 155 8.36 -4.44 -14.99
N TRP A 156 7.42 -4.56 -14.08
CA TRP A 156 7.04 -5.81 -13.42
C TRP A 156 6.49 -6.84 -14.41
N LEU A 157 5.47 -6.48 -15.17
CA LEU A 157 4.79 -7.38 -16.12
C LEU A 157 5.72 -7.85 -17.26
N GLN A 158 6.70 -7.04 -17.63
CA GLN A 158 7.76 -7.41 -18.56
C GLN A 158 8.85 -8.30 -17.93
N GLY A 159 8.76 -8.62 -16.65
CA GLY A 159 9.74 -9.44 -15.95
C GLY A 159 11.08 -8.80 -15.72
N LYS A 160 11.17 -7.48 -15.78
CA LYS A 160 12.42 -6.71 -15.58
C LYS A 160 12.86 -6.61 -14.13
N VAL A 161 11.98 -6.93 -13.19
CA VAL A 161 12.24 -6.85 -11.74
C VAL A 161 11.73 -8.09 -11.01
N ALA A 162 12.36 -8.42 -9.89
CA ALA A 162 12.04 -9.60 -9.09
C ALA A 162 11.02 -9.33 -8.00
N MET A 163 10.90 -8.09 -7.53
CA MET A 163 9.97 -7.70 -6.46
C MET A 163 9.39 -6.32 -6.73
N ILE A 164 8.12 -6.15 -6.38
CA ILE A 164 7.49 -4.84 -6.20
C ILE A 164 6.51 -4.91 -5.03
N PHE A 165 6.30 -3.81 -4.32
CA PHE A 165 5.11 -3.62 -3.50
C PHE A 165 4.19 -2.61 -4.19
N SER A 166 2.90 -2.94 -4.25
CA SER A 166 1.95 -2.22 -5.08
C SER A 166 0.51 -2.58 -4.70
N TRP A 167 -0.45 -1.91 -5.35
CA TRP A 167 -1.88 -2.16 -5.18
C TRP A 167 -2.36 -3.50 -5.71
N PRO A 168 -3.51 -3.97 -5.26
CA PRO A 168 -4.07 -5.28 -5.62
C PRO A 168 -4.28 -5.53 -7.12
N PRO A 169 -4.59 -4.54 -8.00
CA PRO A 169 -4.71 -4.80 -9.44
C PRO A 169 -3.48 -5.50 -10.03
N THR A 170 -2.32 -5.33 -9.43
CA THR A 170 -1.06 -6.01 -9.82
C THR A 170 -1.23 -7.53 -9.91
N GLY A 171 -1.95 -8.16 -8.98
CA GLY A 171 -2.18 -9.61 -8.99
C GLY A 171 -2.98 -10.06 -10.22
N ARG A 172 -4.06 -9.34 -10.56
CA ARG A 172 -4.88 -9.62 -11.75
C ARG A 172 -4.10 -9.38 -13.04
N MET A 173 -3.41 -8.26 -13.13
CA MET A 173 -2.57 -7.91 -14.28
C MET A 173 -1.46 -8.94 -14.50
N SER A 174 -0.82 -9.38 -13.43
CA SER A 174 0.26 -10.37 -13.47
C SER A 174 -0.18 -11.73 -14.03
N SER A 175 -1.42 -12.15 -13.73
CA SER A 175 -1.97 -13.45 -14.16
C SER A 175 -2.45 -13.50 -15.61
N ASN A 176 -2.37 -12.42 -16.36
CA ASN A 176 -2.98 -12.22 -17.67
C ASN A 176 -4.51 -12.31 -17.69
N TYR A 177 -5.16 -12.44 -16.53
CA TYR A 177 -6.62 -12.40 -16.45
C TYR A 177 -7.17 -11.09 -16.99
N SER A 178 -6.59 -9.97 -16.58
CA SER A 178 -6.99 -8.63 -17.04
C SER A 178 -6.77 -8.39 -18.54
N GLN A 179 -5.86 -9.12 -19.16
CA GLN A 179 -5.52 -8.99 -20.59
C GLN A 179 -6.56 -9.65 -21.51
N ARG A 180 -7.56 -10.33 -20.97
CA ARG A 180 -8.67 -10.89 -21.72
C ARG A 180 -9.60 -9.81 -22.29
N ASP A 181 -9.54 -8.61 -21.74
CA ASP A 181 -10.33 -7.47 -22.18
C ASP A 181 -9.45 -6.47 -22.96
N LYS A 182 -9.89 -6.14 -24.19
CA LYS A 182 -9.21 -5.17 -25.06
C LYS A 182 -9.25 -3.73 -24.52
N ALA A 183 -10.08 -3.45 -23.52
CA ALA A 183 -10.12 -2.16 -22.83
C ALA A 183 -8.86 -1.88 -22.01
N ILE A 184 -8.10 -2.93 -21.65
CA ILE A 184 -6.83 -2.80 -20.94
C ILE A 184 -5.69 -2.71 -21.97
N ASN A 185 -5.34 -1.50 -22.35
CA ASN A 185 -4.28 -1.21 -23.33
C ASN A 185 -3.16 -0.31 -22.78
N PHE A 186 -3.28 0.14 -21.53
CA PHE A 186 -2.30 1.05 -20.92
C PHE A 186 -1.13 0.32 -20.23
N ILE A 187 -1.21 -1.01 -20.13
CA ILE A 187 -0.16 -1.87 -19.57
C ILE A 187 0.17 -3.01 -20.55
N PRO A 188 1.41 -3.53 -20.54
CA PRO A 188 1.80 -4.67 -21.37
C PRO A 188 1.16 -5.96 -20.85
N GLN A 189 1.05 -6.94 -21.72
CA GLN A 189 0.73 -8.31 -21.32
C GLN A 189 1.84 -8.87 -20.41
N SER A 190 1.46 -9.63 -19.38
CA SER A 190 2.40 -10.22 -18.45
C SER A 190 3.22 -11.35 -19.12
N SER A 191 4.53 -11.24 -19.02
CA SER A 191 5.48 -12.30 -19.38
C SER A 191 5.78 -13.26 -18.20
N ILE A 192 5.16 -12.99 -17.03
CA ILE A 192 5.45 -13.68 -15.77
C ILE A 192 4.21 -14.31 -15.12
N ALA A 193 3.15 -14.56 -15.89
CA ALA A 193 1.83 -14.94 -15.38
C ALA A 193 1.83 -16.10 -14.38
N ASP A 194 2.64 -17.14 -14.62
CA ASP A 194 2.67 -18.34 -13.78
C ASP A 194 3.78 -18.32 -12.72
N LYS A 195 4.46 -17.17 -12.56
CA LYS A 195 5.68 -17.03 -11.78
C LYS A 195 5.52 -16.09 -10.57
N VAL A 196 4.31 -15.66 -10.30
CA VAL A 196 4.05 -14.63 -9.29
C VAL A 196 3.63 -15.24 -7.97
N GLY A 197 4.28 -14.80 -6.90
CA GLY A 197 3.90 -15.04 -5.53
C GLY A 197 3.46 -13.75 -4.85
N TYR A 198 2.73 -13.88 -3.77
CA TYR A 198 2.12 -12.81 -3.00
C TYR A 198 2.55 -12.90 -1.54
N ALA A 199 2.84 -11.80 -0.91
CA ALA A 199 3.17 -11.74 0.50
C ALA A 199 2.71 -10.41 1.13
N VAL A 200 2.57 -10.41 2.44
CA VAL A 200 2.46 -9.16 3.20
C VAL A 200 3.76 -8.37 3.01
N VAL A 201 3.66 -7.05 2.95
CA VAL A 201 4.86 -6.20 2.81
C VAL A 201 5.82 -6.40 3.99
N PRO A 202 7.13 -6.23 3.79
CA PRO A 202 8.11 -6.32 4.87
C PRO A 202 7.73 -5.42 6.04
N GLY A 203 7.93 -5.90 7.28
CA GLY A 203 7.52 -5.21 8.50
C GLY A 203 6.02 -5.33 8.83
N GLY A 204 5.21 -5.93 7.97
CA GLY A 204 3.80 -6.22 8.23
C GLY A 204 2.86 -5.03 8.22
N ASN A 205 3.35 -3.80 8.01
CA ASN A 205 2.56 -2.57 8.07
C ASN A 205 2.34 -1.97 6.68
N GLY A 206 1.73 -2.75 5.78
CA GLY A 206 1.37 -2.27 4.44
C GLY A 206 0.52 -1.02 4.53
N GLU A 207 0.92 0.02 3.79
CA GLU A 207 0.12 1.22 3.70
C GLU A 207 -1.21 0.91 3.04
N MET A 208 -2.26 1.18 3.75
CA MET A 208 -3.58 1.28 3.19
C MET A 208 -3.76 2.69 2.67
N ALA A 209 -3.67 2.84 1.37
CA ALA A 209 -3.97 4.09 0.68
C ALA A 209 -5.45 4.46 0.79
N SER A 210 -6.08 4.15 1.90
CA SER A 210 -7.49 4.36 2.27
C SER A 210 -8.53 3.95 1.21
N GLY A 211 -8.16 3.59 0.00
CA GLY A 211 -9.10 3.28 -1.08
C GLY A 211 -10.00 4.44 -1.44
N TYR A 212 -11.16 4.13 -2.02
CA TYR A 212 -12.15 5.14 -2.36
C TYR A 212 -13.43 4.97 -1.54
N VAL A 213 -13.84 6.05 -0.92
CA VAL A 213 -15.09 6.17 -0.16
C VAL A 213 -16.06 7.07 -0.93
N ARG A 214 -17.28 6.62 -1.08
CA ARG A 214 -18.37 7.46 -1.60
C ARG A 214 -19.07 8.14 -0.45
N ALA A 215 -19.33 9.43 -0.60
CA ALA A 215 -20.08 10.23 0.34
C ALA A 215 -21.13 11.08 -0.38
N LEU A 216 -22.16 11.44 0.34
CA LEU A 216 -23.17 12.36 -0.14
C LEU A 216 -22.69 13.80 0.07
N ALA A 217 -22.70 14.60 -1.00
CA ALA A 217 -22.34 16.01 -0.88
C ALA A 217 -23.45 16.77 -0.10
N ALA A 218 -23.05 17.57 0.88
CA ALA A 218 -23.98 18.32 1.74
C ALA A 218 -24.89 19.30 0.96
N GLY A 219 -24.48 19.74 -0.23
CA GLY A 219 -25.28 20.63 -1.11
C GLY A 219 -26.03 19.89 -2.22
N SER A 220 -26.22 18.57 -2.13
CA SER A 220 -26.93 17.83 -3.15
C SER A 220 -28.42 18.14 -3.13
N ASN A 221 -28.99 18.44 -4.30
CA ASN A 221 -30.45 18.58 -4.47
C ASN A 221 -31.15 17.24 -4.76
N ASN A 222 -30.39 16.14 -4.83
CA ASN A 222 -30.88 14.79 -5.16
C ASN A 222 -30.38 13.76 -4.16
N GLU A 223 -30.54 14.05 -2.87
CA GLU A 223 -29.96 13.25 -1.77
C GLU A 223 -30.43 11.79 -1.80
N GLU A 224 -31.73 11.57 -1.98
CA GLU A 224 -32.31 10.21 -2.03
C GLU A 224 -31.76 9.41 -3.23
N ALA A 225 -31.75 10.00 -4.41
CA ALA A 225 -31.22 9.32 -5.60
C ALA A 225 -29.73 9.01 -5.48
N ALA A 226 -28.94 9.95 -4.94
CA ALA A 226 -27.52 9.75 -4.70
C ALA A 226 -27.26 8.65 -3.63
N TYR A 227 -28.07 8.63 -2.56
CA TYR A 227 -27.99 7.59 -1.55
C TYR A 227 -28.33 6.20 -2.11
N LEU A 228 -29.43 6.08 -2.88
CA LEU A 228 -29.83 4.83 -3.52
C LEU A 228 -28.77 4.35 -4.52
N PHE A 229 -28.17 5.26 -5.28
CA PHE A 229 -27.06 4.93 -6.17
C PHE A 229 -25.85 4.41 -5.40
N MET A 230 -25.44 5.08 -4.31
CA MET A 230 -24.33 4.61 -3.48
C MET A 230 -24.62 3.22 -2.90
N GLN A 231 -25.83 3.01 -2.38
CA GLN A 231 -26.24 1.73 -1.83
C GLN A 231 -26.21 0.62 -2.89
N TRP A 232 -26.72 0.89 -4.08
CA TRP A 232 -26.74 -0.06 -5.19
C TRP A 232 -25.35 -0.42 -5.68
N VAL A 233 -24.50 0.59 -5.93
CA VAL A 233 -23.17 0.37 -6.53
C VAL A 233 -22.18 -0.30 -5.58
N THR A 234 -22.42 -0.18 -4.26
CA THR A 234 -21.58 -0.81 -3.24
C THR A 234 -22.22 -2.05 -2.60
N ALA A 235 -23.42 -2.44 -3.04
CA ALA A 235 -24.07 -3.68 -2.56
C ALA A 235 -23.18 -4.91 -2.80
N PRO A 236 -23.18 -5.91 -1.90
CA PRO A 236 -22.27 -7.06 -1.97
C PRO A 236 -22.21 -7.74 -3.34
N PRO A 237 -23.33 -8.08 -4.03
CA PRO A 237 -23.27 -8.73 -5.34
C PRO A 237 -22.60 -7.87 -6.40
N LEU A 238 -22.93 -6.57 -6.47
CA LEU A 238 -22.36 -5.68 -7.46
C LEU A 238 -20.90 -5.33 -7.14
N SER A 239 -20.57 -5.17 -5.86
CA SER A 239 -19.20 -4.98 -5.41
C SER A 239 -18.30 -6.15 -5.82
N LEU A 240 -18.76 -7.40 -5.63
CA LEU A 240 -18.04 -8.60 -6.07
C LEU A 240 -17.80 -8.59 -7.59
N VAL A 241 -18.87 -8.41 -8.39
CA VAL A 241 -18.74 -8.36 -9.86
C VAL A 241 -17.73 -7.29 -10.28
N ARG A 242 -17.79 -6.10 -9.68
CA ARG A 242 -16.89 -4.99 -10.01
C ARG A 242 -15.44 -5.28 -9.70
N THR A 243 -15.13 -5.99 -8.60
CA THR A 243 -13.76 -6.39 -8.27
C THR A 243 -13.23 -7.52 -9.16
N MET A 244 -14.11 -8.28 -9.78
CA MET A 244 -13.75 -9.37 -10.70
C MET A 244 -13.60 -8.93 -12.17
N LEU A 245 -14.03 -7.72 -12.54
CA LEU A 245 -13.90 -7.26 -13.92
C LEU A 245 -12.43 -7.11 -14.33
N PRO A 246 -12.03 -7.63 -15.50
CA PRO A 246 -10.62 -7.60 -15.94
C PRO A 246 -10.03 -6.20 -16.03
N TYR A 247 -10.84 -5.20 -16.36
CA TYR A 247 -10.42 -3.81 -16.55
C TYR A 247 -10.56 -2.94 -15.30
N THR A 248 -11.04 -3.50 -14.19
CA THR A 248 -11.28 -2.72 -12.98
C THR A 248 -9.98 -2.45 -12.21
N LEU A 249 -9.93 -1.28 -11.59
CA LEU A 249 -8.98 -0.97 -10.53
C LEU A 249 -9.66 -1.01 -9.15
N ARG A 250 -10.83 -1.70 -9.05
CA ARG A 250 -11.54 -1.90 -7.79
C ARG A 250 -11.03 -3.15 -7.07
N ASP A 251 -10.82 -3.00 -5.79
CA ASP A 251 -10.15 -3.98 -4.94
C ASP A 251 -11.04 -4.48 -3.80
N PRO A 252 -10.79 -5.70 -3.30
CA PRO A 252 -11.59 -6.29 -2.24
C PRO A 252 -11.52 -5.51 -0.92
N TYR A 253 -12.66 -5.26 -0.30
CA TYR A 253 -12.81 -4.70 1.05
C TYR A 253 -13.87 -5.44 1.88
N ARG A 254 -14.57 -6.40 1.25
CA ARG A 254 -15.62 -7.21 1.87
C ARG A 254 -15.12 -8.60 2.19
N LEU A 255 -15.56 -9.14 3.31
CA LEU A 255 -15.26 -10.51 3.73
C LEU A 255 -15.80 -11.54 2.74
N SER A 256 -17.01 -11.30 2.20
CA SER A 256 -17.61 -12.14 1.16
C SER A 256 -16.76 -12.16 -0.12
N THR A 257 -16.15 -11.03 -0.51
CA THR A 257 -15.29 -10.96 -1.70
C THR A 257 -14.02 -11.80 -1.53
N TYR A 258 -13.36 -11.71 -0.39
CA TYR A 258 -12.17 -12.53 -0.10
C TYR A 258 -12.47 -14.04 -0.08
N LYS A 259 -13.70 -14.42 0.26
CA LYS A 259 -14.16 -15.82 0.35
C LYS A 259 -14.84 -16.33 -0.92
N SER A 260 -15.03 -15.49 -1.94
CA SER A 260 -15.77 -15.84 -3.15
C SER A 260 -15.08 -16.95 -3.94
N ASP A 261 -15.77 -18.08 -4.12
CA ASP A 261 -15.29 -19.18 -4.96
C ASP A 261 -15.21 -18.75 -6.43
N GLU A 262 -16.10 -17.89 -6.90
CA GLU A 262 -16.06 -17.33 -8.26
C GLU A 262 -14.78 -16.54 -8.48
N TYR A 263 -14.39 -15.67 -7.54
CA TYR A 263 -13.16 -14.90 -7.65
C TYR A 263 -11.92 -15.81 -7.57
N ARG A 264 -11.93 -16.77 -6.65
CA ARG A 264 -10.85 -17.73 -6.45
C ARG A 264 -10.59 -18.62 -7.68
N ALA A 265 -11.58 -18.77 -8.55
CA ALA A 265 -11.48 -19.56 -9.79
C ALA A 265 -10.99 -18.77 -11.01
N LEU A 266 -10.75 -17.45 -10.91
CA LEU A 266 -10.40 -16.63 -12.07
C LEU A 266 -9.02 -16.94 -12.66
N TRP A 267 -8.05 -17.31 -11.82
CA TRP A 267 -6.73 -17.79 -12.24
C TRP A 267 -6.13 -18.73 -11.16
N PRO A 268 -5.11 -19.54 -11.48
CA PRO A 268 -4.64 -20.61 -10.58
C PRO A 268 -4.22 -20.15 -9.18
N SER A 269 -3.62 -18.97 -9.04
CA SER A 269 -3.18 -18.42 -7.75
C SER A 269 -4.14 -17.37 -7.15
N ALA A 270 -5.37 -17.26 -7.67
CA ALA A 270 -6.33 -16.26 -7.19
C ALA A 270 -6.72 -16.49 -5.71
N LYS A 271 -6.79 -17.72 -5.25
CA LYS A 271 -7.01 -18.03 -3.84
C LYS A 271 -5.87 -17.51 -2.96
N GLU A 272 -4.61 -17.81 -3.31
CA GLU A 272 -3.42 -17.33 -2.59
C GLU A 272 -3.40 -15.80 -2.53
N TYR A 273 -3.72 -15.15 -3.65
CA TYR A 273 -3.82 -13.70 -3.76
C TYR A 273 -4.87 -13.11 -2.80
N LEU A 274 -6.11 -13.64 -2.79
CA LEU A 274 -7.16 -13.12 -1.92
C LEU A 274 -6.87 -13.35 -0.42
N VAL A 275 -6.27 -14.51 -0.07
CA VAL A 275 -5.81 -14.77 1.30
C VAL A 275 -4.76 -13.73 1.70
N THR A 276 -3.75 -13.52 0.87
CA THR A 276 -2.71 -12.52 1.14
C THR A 276 -3.27 -11.11 1.29
N LEU A 277 -4.23 -10.70 0.46
CA LEU A 277 -4.85 -9.38 0.60
C LEU A 277 -5.61 -9.22 1.92
N CYS A 278 -6.29 -10.27 2.39
CA CYS A 278 -6.96 -10.25 3.68
C CYS A 278 -5.95 -10.10 4.83
N GLU A 279 -4.81 -10.82 4.77
CA GLU A 279 -3.73 -10.68 5.75
C GLU A 279 -3.07 -9.29 5.69
N CYS A 280 -2.89 -8.71 4.49
CA CYS A 280 -2.44 -7.32 4.35
C CYS A 280 -3.40 -6.34 5.05
N ALA A 281 -4.72 -6.55 4.96
CA ALA A 281 -5.70 -5.72 5.66
C ALA A 281 -5.68 -5.92 7.18
N ASN A 282 -5.39 -7.15 7.66
CA ASN A 282 -5.23 -7.43 9.10
C ASN A 282 -4.06 -6.65 9.72
N SER A 283 -2.95 -6.58 9.02
CA SER A 283 -1.70 -5.95 9.47
C SER A 283 -1.52 -4.52 8.97
N GLY A 284 -2.42 -4.04 8.13
CA GLY A 284 -2.33 -2.74 7.46
C GLY A 284 -2.36 -1.54 8.40
N VAL A 285 -1.69 -0.47 7.98
CA VAL A 285 -1.74 0.85 8.60
C VAL A 285 -2.50 1.83 7.70
N VAL A 286 -3.21 2.76 8.31
CA VAL A 286 -3.94 3.81 7.58
C VAL A 286 -3.11 5.07 7.46
N ASP A 287 -3.30 5.78 6.36
CA ASP A 287 -2.72 7.10 6.16
C ASP A 287 -3.26 8.09 7.22
N ILE A 288 -2.63 9.25 7.32
CA ILE A 288 -3.06 10.28 8.26
C ILE A 288 -4.44 10.81 7.86
N ILE A 289 -5.46 10.57 8.71
CA ILE A 289 -6.85 10.97 8.48
C ILE A 289 -7.20 12.07 9.46
N MET A 290 -6.84 13.32 9.10
CA MET A 290 -7.16 14.51 9.87
C MET A 290 -7.14 15.76 8.96
N PRO A 291 -7.69 16.89 9.39
CA PRO A 291 -7.60 18.13 8.61
C PRO A 291 -6.16 18.46 8.23
N GLY A 292 -5.92 18.80 6.96
CA GLY A 292 -4.56 19.07 6.45
C GLY A 292 -3.77 17.84 6.00
N ALA A 293 -4.35 16.65 5.99
CA ALA A 293 -3.68 15.41 5.56
C ALA A 293 -2.92 15.56 4.24
N GLN A 294 -3.51 16.27 3.27
CA GLN A 294 -2.88 16.52 1.98
C GLN A 294 -1.58 17.33 2.09
N ASP A 295 -1.51 18.32 2.99
CA ASP A 295 -0.30 19.12 3.19
C ASP A 295 0.83 18.27 3.78
N TYR A 296 0.50 17.43 4.75
CA TYR A 296 1.44 16.49 5.37
C TYR A 296 1.98 15.48 4.33
N ALA A 297 1.09 14.92 3.52
CA ALA A 297 1.43 13.97 2.45
C ALA A 297 2.36 14.57 1.40
N LEU A 298 2.02 15.76 0.89
CA LEU A 298 2.83 16.47 -0.11
C LEU A 298 4.21 16.87 0.42
N SER A 299 4.32 17.16 1.71
CA SER A 299 5.60 17.45 2.35
C SER A 299 6.53 16.22 2.35
N ILE A 300 5.98 15.02 2.62
CA ILE A 300 6.76 13.77 2.51
C ILE A 300 7.20 13.50 1.08
N ASP A 301 6.33 13.69 0.09
CA ASP A 301 6.68 13.49 -1.31
C ASP A 301 7.80 14.45 -1.75
N ARG A 302 7.71 15.74 -1.38
CA ARG A 302 8.79 16.72 -1.62
C ARG A 302 10.10 16.32 -0.95
N MET A 303 10.04 15.89 0.30
CA MET A 303 11.19 15.43 1.07
C MET A 303 11.91 14.27 0.37
N CYS A 304 11.17 13.22 0.03
CA CYS A 304 11.72 12.07 -0.68
C CYS A 304 12.32 12.47 -2.03
N SER A 305 11.59 13.25 -2.83
CA SER A 305 12.05 13.69 -4.15
C SER A 305 13.30 14.55 -4.08
N ALA A 306 13.42 15.40 -3.05
CA ALA A 306 14.63 16.19 -2.83
C ALA A 306 15.85 15.31 -2.51
N VAL A 307 15.66 14.24 -1.72
CA VAL A 307 16.70 13.25 -1.43
C VAL A 307 17.11 12.47 -2.69
N TRP A 308 16.13 12.10 -3.53
CA TRP A 308 16.45 11.47 -4.82
C TRP A 308 17.22 12.40 -5.75
N GLY A 309 17.02 13.72 -5.63
CA GLY A 309 17.80 14.76 -6.31
C GLY A 309 19.15 15.08 -5.68
N GLY A 310 19.56 14.38 -4.61
CA GLY A 310 20.88 14.52 -3.97
C GLY A 310 20.91 15.46 -2.76
N GLN A 311 19.75 15.92 -2.25
CA GLN A 311 19.72 16.67 -0.99
C GLN A 311 20.09 15.77 0.18
N ASP A 312 20.82 16.34 1.15
CA ASP A 312 21.16 15.66 2.39
C ASP A 312 19.89 15.18 3.14
N PRO A 313 19.78 13.88 3.47
CA PRO A 313 18.59 13.31 4.11
C PRO A 313 18.16 14.01 5.40
N LYS A 314 19.13 14.37 6.25
CA LYS A 314 18.85 15.04 7.52
C LYS A 314 18.25 16.43 7.32
N SER A 315 18.81 17.19 6.38
CA SER A 315 18.28 18.50 6.00
C SER A 315 16.88 18.41 5.40
N ALA A 316 16.62 17.37 4.59
CA ALA A 316 15.31 17.13 4.00
C ALA A 316 14.25 16.79 5.08
N LEU A 317 14.60 15.94 6.07
CA LEU A 317 13.74 15.63 7.21
C LEU A 317 13.44 16.86 8.07
N GLN A 318 14.44 17.69 8.35
CA GLN A 318 14.25 18.94 9.11
C GLN A 318 13.29 19.89 8.39
N LYS A 319 13.43 20.04 7.07
CA LYS A 319 12.53 20.87 6.27
C LYS A 319 11.10 20.32 6.29
N ALA A 320 10.91 19.02 6.11
CA ALA A 320 9.59 18.39 6.16
C ALA A 320 8.93 18.55 7.55
N ALA A 321 9.70 18.40 8.64
CA ALA A 321 9.22 18.65 9.99
C ALA A 321 8.75 20.09 10.18
N ALA A 322 9.50 21.07 9.70
CA ALA A 322 9.11 22.48 9.75
C ALA A 322 7.85 22.77 8.92
N GLU A 323 7.68 22.16 7.75
CA GLU A 323 6.46 22.27 6.93
C GLU A 323 5.25 21.70 7.67
N TRP A 324 5.40 20.54 8.33
CA TRP A 324 4.35 19.93 9.15
C TRP A 324 3.96 20.78 10.33
N ASP A 325 4.95 21.30 11.09
CA ASP A 325 4.70 22.23 12.19
C ASP A 325 3.96 23.49 11.72
N ALA A 326 4.35 24.07 10.58
CA ALA A 326 3.68 25.23 9.99
C ALA A 326 2.23 24.93 9.61
N SER A 327 1.96 23.76 9.01
CA SER A 327 0.60 23.33 8.69
C SER A 327 -0.25 23.14 9.96
N THR A 328 0.32 22.53 11.00
CA THR A 328 -0.33 22.35 12.29
C THR A 328 -0.68 23.69 12.94
N GLN A 329 0.24 24.65 12.91
CA GLN A 329 -0.01 26.02 13.44
C GLN A 329 -1.10 26.73 12.65
N ARG A 330 -1.05 26.70 11.33
CA ARG A 330 -2.04 27.32 10.44
C ARG A 330 -3.45 26.77 10.66
N LEU A 331 -3.58 25.46 10.89
CA LEU A 331 -4.84 24.77 11.13
C LEU A 331 -5.33 24.87 12.58
N GLY A 332 -4.49 25.34 13.48
CA GLY A 332 -4.78 25.52 14.91
C GLY A 332 -4.42 24.30 15.75
N VAL A 333 -3.39 24.42 16.57
CA VAL A 333 -2.84 23.32 17.40
C VAL A 333 -3.91 22.59 18.23
N PRO A 334 -4.85 23.29 18.95
CA PRO A 334 -5.86 22.57 19.72
C PRO A 334 -6.80 21.71 18.86
N ALA A 335 -7.20 22.21 17.69
CA ALA A 335 -8.06 21.47 16.75
C ALA A 335 -7.33 20.26 16.16
N GLN A 336 -6.05 20.45 15.77
CA GLN A 336 -5.22 19.36 15.26
C GLN A 336 -4.94 18.30 16.32
N LYS A 337 -4.70 18.69 17.56
CA LYS A 337 -4.52 17.77 18.69
C LYS A 337 -5.76 16.92 18.93
N ALA A 338 -6.95 17.51 18.90
CA ALA A 338 -8.20 16.78 19.05
C ALA A 338 -8.41 15.79 17.88
N ALA A 339 -8.17 16.23 16.64
CA ALA A 339 -8.28 15.36 15.45
C ALA A 339 -7.25 14.22 15.47
N TYR A 340 -6.02 14.46 15.89
CA TYR A 340 -5.00 13.45 16.01
C TYR A 340 -5.32 12.42 17.10
N GLN A 341 -5.89 12.85 18.22
CA GLN A 341 -6.37 11.94 19.27
C GLN A 341 -7.52 11.03 18.76
N GLU A 342 -8.43 11.56 17.95
CA GLU A 342 -9.47 10.75 17.28
C GLU A 342 -8.85 9.78 16.27
N PHE A 343 -7.88 10.24 15.47
CA PHE A 343 -7.14 9.39 14.54
C PHE A 343 -6.46 8.20 15.24
N LEU A 344 -5.84 8.43 16.39
CA LEU A 344 -5.14 7.37 17.16
C LEU A 344 -6.08 6.28 17.70
N GLN A 345 -7.40 6.50 17.72
CA GLN A 345 -8.39 5.47 18.07
C GLN A 345 -8.72 4.53 16.90
N LEU A 346 -8.35 4.89 15.67
CA LEU A 346 -8.63 4.04 14.50
C LEU A 346 -7.69 2.84 14.46
N PRO A 347 -8.19 1.63 14.16
CA PRO A 347 -7.32 0.52 13.81
C PRO A 347 -6.37 0.90 12.66
N GLY A 348 -5.12 0.48 12.76
CA GLY A 348 -4.09 0.82 11.78
C GLY A 348 -3.52 2.24 11.89
N SER A 349 -3.93 3.04 12.86
CA SER A 349 -3.37 4.38 13.10
C SER A 349 -1.87 4.36 13.45
N TYR A 350 -1.38 3.25 13.98
CA TYR A 350 0.05 2.98 14.24
C TYR A 350 0.33 1.46 14.25
N ALA A 351 1.59 1.07 14.18
CA ALA A 351 2.02 -0.31 13.98
C ALA A 351 1.46 -1.33 15.00
N ASP A 352 1.32 -0.92 16.27
CA ASP A 352 0.81 -1.78 17.34
C ASP A 352 -0.72 -1.70 17.50
N HIS A 353 -1.41 -0.98 16.64
CA HIS A 353 -2.87 -0.83 16.67
C HIS A 353 -3.57 -1.32 15.40
N THR A 354 -2.98 -2.30 14.71
CA THR A 354 -3.56 -2.96 13.54
C THR A 354 -4.71 -3.89 13.95
N ILE A 355 -5.53 -4.30 12.99
CA ILE A 355 -6.62 -5.26 13.23
C ILE A 355 -6.10 -6.54 13.90
N GLU A 356 -4.93 -7.03 13.46
CA GLU A 356 -4.28 -8.19 14.05
C GLU A 356 -3.87 -7.95 15.50
N LYS A 357 -3.22 -6.84 15.79
CA LYS A 357 -2.72 -6.51 17.14
C LYS A 357 -3.83 -6.27 18.15
N ILE A 358 -4.96 -5.75 17.71
CA ILE A 358 -6.14 -5.56 18.59
C ILE A 358 -7.04 -6.81 18.68
N GLY A 359 -6.60 -7.96 18.14
CA GLY A 359 -7.31 -9.23 18.25
C GLY A 359 -8.59 -9.33 17.42
N ARG A 360 -8.68 -8.59 16.31
CA ARG A 360 -9.83 -8.58 15.39
C ARG A 360 -9.51 -9.14 14.01
N ALA A 361 -8.37 -9.80 13.84
CA ALA A 361 -7.95 -10.38 12.58
C ALA A 361 -9.00 -11.33 12.00
N VAL A 362 -9.14 -11.27 10.69
CA VAL A 362 -10.01 -12.15 9.92
C VAL A 362 -9.14 -13.09 9.11
N HIS A 363 -9.24 -14.38 9.40
CA HIS A 363 -8.54 -15.40 8.63
C HIS A 363 -9.50 -16.07 7.66
N ILE A 364 -9.07 -16.17 6.42
CA ILE A 364 -9.78 -16.88 5.36
C ILE A 364 -8.90 -18.02 4.85
N THR A 365 -9.49 -19.17 4.62
CA THR A 365 -8.79 -20.38 4.13
C THR A 365 -9.10 -20.66 2.67
#